data_deb11a39fde55ec3fd7f53f933612d7f
#
_entry.id   deb11a39fde55ec3fd7f53f933612d7f
#
_cell.length_a   1.000
_cell.length_b   1.000
_cell.length_c   1.000
_cell.angle_alpha   90.00
_cell.angle_beta   90.00
_cell.angle_gamma   90.00
#
_symmetry.space_group_name_H-M   'P 1'
#
loop_
_entity.id
_entity.type
_entity.pdbx_description
1 polymer ?
#
loop_
_entity_poly.entity_id
_entity_poly.type
_entity_poly.pdbx_seq_one_letter_code
_entity_poly.pdbx_strand_id
1 'polypeptide(L)'
;MKFEYNEFKVIENELNKEELRFSESIMSLANEYMGMRGNFEEKYSGDSLQGTYIGGVWFPDKTKVGWWKIGYPEYFGKMINSPNFIGIGVSIDGQELDLNVEEIVSYRRELDMEKGLLKRSFEIKRSDKSFQIDVERFVSIDTKEICPIKYSVRALDAEALVEFVPYLDADVENEDSNYEEKFWHVLDKGAHENTGYLVSKTIENNFGVERFTICNYMVSRLYSDQNEDYRFEAVIGDESVSTRAQVRLEPGQTASLEKIVAVTTTRDHKEEDLTRVAGDLAKSAAKLGYDKLFERHALKWRQRWDIADVVIKNKPKLQQGIRYSIFQLFSTYYGDDLRLNIGPKGFTGEKYGGATYWDTEAYIIPMYLSTAPQEVTRNLLLYRYNQLTEAYHNASMQGLKGALYPMVTFNGIECHNEWEITFEEIHRNGSIAYALYNYANYTGDYDYIVDYGIDVLVGISRFWADRVHYSQRNKKYMIHGVTGPNEYENNVNNNWYTNTIAAWTLEFTMAMIDKLGHKLVSKLEALGIDQDELSK
;
A
#
# COMPACT_ATOMS: atom_id res chain seq x y z
N MET A 1 8.66 21.84 -9.75
CA MET A 1 9.31 20.61 -10.33
C MET A 1 8.77 20.32 -11.72
N LYS A 2 9.59 19.85 -12.64
CA LYS A 2 9.17 19.53 -14.00
C LYS A 2 9.68 18.13 -14.37
N PHE A 3 8.76 17.16 -14.46
CA PHE A 3 9.09 15.84 -14.98
C PHE A 3 9.18 15.87 -16.52
N GLU A 4 10.12 15.10 -17.05
CA GLU A 4 10.19 14.82 -18.49
C GLU A 4 9.03 13.89 -18.89
N TYR A 5 8.38 14.18 -20.02
CA TYR A 5 7.31 13.34 -20.55
C TYR A 5 7.86 12.17 -21.35
N ASN A 6 7.62 10.98 -20.82
CA ASN A 6 7.95 9.73 -21.48
C ASN A 6 6.76 8.78 -21.34
N GLU A 7 6.53 7.93 -22.33
CA GLU A 7 5.33 7.09 -22.35
C GLU A 7 5.24 6.07 -21.21
N PHE A 8 6.39 5.56 -20.72
CA PHE A 8 6.46 4.58 -19.63
C PHE A 8 7.32 5.01 -18.44
N LYS A 9 7.81 6.26 -18.44
CA LYS A 9 8.73 6.68 -17.39
C LYS A 9 8.35 8.03 -16.80
N VAL A 10 8.58 8.17 -15.50
CA VAL A 10 8.59 9.46 -14.82
C VAL A 10 10.05 9.82 -14.54
N ILE A 11 10.51 10.94 -15.07
CA ILE A 11 11.94 11.29 -15.08
C ILE A 11 12.14 12.66 -14.48
N GLU A 12 13.09 12.75 -13.53
CA GLU A 12 13.70 13.99 -13.04
C GLU A 12 15.12 14.10 -13.53
N ASN A 13 15.50 15.25 -14.08
CA ASN A 13 16.85 15.53 -14.56
C ASN A 13 17.62 16.50 -13.64
N GLU A 14 17.07 16.86 -12.50
CA GLU A 14 17.71 17.68 -11.48
C GLU A 14 17.15 17.34 -10.09
N LEU A 15 17.96 17.43 -9.04
CA LEU A 15 17.51 17.29 -7.66
C LEU A 15 16.87 18.60 -7.19
N ASN A 16 15.54 18.62 -7.07
CA ASN A 16 14.82 19.73 -6.45
C ASN A 16 14.64 19.46 -4.95
N LYS A 17 15.49 20.06 -4.13
CA LYS A 17 15.51 19.87 -2.67
C LYS A 17 14.25 20.40 -1.99
N GLU A 18 13.61 21.44 -2.55
CA GLU A 18 12.40 22.06 -1.99
C GLU A 18 11.13 21.22 -2.20
N GLU A 19 11.12 20.37 -3.24
CA GLU A 19 9.96 19.54 -3.60
C GLU A 19 10.29 18.03 -3.51
N LEU A 20 11.33 17.65 -2.74
CA LEU A 20 11.78 16.26 -2.66
C LEU A 20 10.68 15.32 -2.16
N ARG A 21 9.93 15.71 -1.13
CA ARG A 21 8.82 14.90 -0.60
C ARG A 21 7.73 14.60 -1.64
N PHE A 22 7.46 15.55 -2.54
CA PHE A 22 6.54 15.33 -3.66
C PHE A 22 7.09 14.29 -4.64
N SER A 23 8.36 14.43 -4.99
CA SER A 23 9.06 13.52 -5.88
C SER A 23 9.14 12.09 -5.30
N GLU A 24 9.43 11.96 -4.01
CA GLU A 24 9.41 10.68 -3.29
C GLU A 24 8.05 9.99 -3.38
N SER A 25 6.96 10.76 -3.28
CA SER A 25 5.60 10.24 -3.40
C SER A 25 5.30 9.76 -4.82
N ILE A 26 5.66 10.55 -5.84
CA ILE A 26 5.43 10.21 -7.25
C ILE A 26 6.25 8.98 -7.68
N MET A 27 7.44 8.80 -7.13
CA MET A 27 8.35 7.69 -7.47
C MET A 27 8.24 6.50 -6.52
N SER A 28 7.10 6.32 -5.88
CA SER A 28 6.82 5.16 -5.03
C SER A 28 6.77 3.85 -5.82
N LEU A 29 7.21 2.78 -5.16
CA LEU A 29 7.17 1.40 -5.64
C LEU A 29 6.37 0.53 -4.68
N ALA A 30 5.62 -0.44 -5.20
CA ALA A 30 4.94 -1.43 -4.36
C ALA A 30 4.61 -2.71 -5.13
N ASN A 31 4.13 -3.74 -4.40
CA ASN A 31 3.72 -5.03 -4.95
C ASN A 31 2.53 -5.65 -4.20
N GLU A 32 1.63 -4.83 -3.64
CA GLU A 32 0.52 -5.24 -2.76
C GLU A 32 0.98 -5.66 -1.35
N TYR A 33 2.03 -6.49 -1.26
CA TYR A 33 2.56 -6.98 0.02
C TYR A 33 3.33 -5.92 0.79
N MET A 34 4.13 -5.13 0.09
CA MET A 34 4.89 -4.01 0.65
C MET A 34 5.03 -2.88 -0.36
N GLY A 35 5.32 -1.70 0.13
CA GLY A 35 5.59 -0.54 -0.70
C GLY A 35 6.50 0.45 -0.01
N MET A 36 7.03 1.38 -0.80
CA MET A 36 7.94 2.41 -0.31
C MET A 36 7.86 3.67 -1.15
N ARG A 37 8.14 4.78 -0.52
CA ARG A 37 8.36 6.05 -1.20
C ARG A 37 9.67 6.02 -1.99
N GLY A 38 9.84 6.98 -2.89
CA GLY A 38 11.07 7.13 -3.67
C GLY A 38 12.24 7.75 -2.86
N ASN A 39 12.38 7.42 -1.56
CA ASN A 39 13.47 7.91 -0.72
C ASN A 39 14.84 7.46 -1.23
N PHE A 40 15.89 8.18 -0.84
CA PHE A 40 17.26 7.76 -1.09
C PHE A 40 17.66 6.61 -0.16
N GLU A 41 18.55 5.77 -0.63
CA GLU A 41 19.14 4.68 0.15
C GLU A 41 20.19 5.20 1.14
N GLU A 42 21.00 6.17 0.70
CA GLU A 42 21.99 6.87 1.51
C GLU A 42 21.36 7.99 2.34
N LYS A 43 22.13 8.56 3.22
CA LYS A 43 21.73 9.69 4.05
C LYS A 43 21.28 10.89 3.21
N TYR A 44 20.24 11.54 3.69
CA TYR A 44 19.82 12.85 3.21
C TYR A 44 19.43 13.73 4.40
N SER A 45 20.19 14.80 4.65
CA SER A 45 19.97 15.72 5.80
C SER A 45 18.96 16.83 5.51
N GLY A 46 18.40 16.88 4.30
CA GLY A 46 17.36 17.84 3.94
C GLY A 46 15.95 17.35 4.27
N ASP A 47 14.93 18.09 3.81
CA ASP A 47 13.53 17.72 4.02
C ASP A 47 13.15 16.50 3.18
N SER A 48 12.79 15.42 3.86
CA SER A 48 12.40 14.13 3.28
C SER A 48 11.40 13.45 4.21
N LEU A 49 10.49 12.66 3.65
CA LEU A 49 9.60 11.78 4.41
C LEU A 49 9.96 10.33 4.09
N GLN A 50 10.77 9.73 4.93
CA GLN A 50 11.09 8.31 4.79
C GLN A 50 9.81 7.47 4.99
N GLY A 51 9.54 6.54 4.08
CA GLY A 51 8.35 5.70 4.15
C GLY A 51 8.56 4.34 3.51
N THR A 52 8.45 3.31 4.34
CA THR A 52 8.34 1.90 3.97
C THR A 52 7.11 1.33 4.65
N TYR A 53 6.27 0.61 3.91
CA TYR A 53 4.97 0.17 4.39
C TYR A 53 4.75 -1.30 4.05
N ILE A 54 4.03 -2.01 4.93
CA ILE A 54 3.66 -3.42 4.70
C ILE A 54 2.14 -3.50 4.60
N GLY A 55 1.65 -4.10 3.53
CA GLY A 55 0.22 -4.25 3.27
C GLY A 55 -0.51 -4.96 4.42
N GLY A 56 -1.56 -4.33 4.94
CA GLY A 56 -2.34 -4.87 6.06
C GLY A 56 -1.67 -4.83 7.43
N VAL A 57 -0.51 -4.18 7.55
CA VAL A 57 0.12 -3.87 8.85
C VAL A 57 -0.22 -2.42 9.21
N TRP A 58 -0.91 -2.24 10.31
CA TRP A 58 -1.47 -0.97 10.73
C TRP A 58 -1.51 -0.85 12.25
N PHE A 59 -1.83 0.33 12.77
CA PHE A 59 -1.96 0.58 14.20
C PHE A 59 -3.26 1.33 14.53
N PRO A 60 -3.98 0.95 15.60
CA PRO A 60 -5.13 1.68 16.11
C PRO A 60 -4.66 2.83 17.00
N ASP A 61 -4.42 4.01 16.41
CA ASP A 61 -3.98 5.18 17.14
C ASP A 61 -5.13 5.83 17.91
N LYS A 62 -4.86 6.37 19.08
CA LYS A 62 -5.86 7.02 19.93
C LYS A 62 -6.44 8.26 19.22
N THR A 63 -7.75 8.43 19.27
CA THR A 63 -8.39 9.64 18.74
C THR A 63 -8.07 10.86 19.60
N LYS A 64 -8.04 12.05 18.97
CA LYS A 64 -7.91 13.35 19.68
C LYS A 64 -9.26 13.92 20.14
N VAL A 65 -10.33 13.16 20.03
CA VAL A 65 -11.68 13.59 20.45
C VAL A 65 -11.74 13.67 21.96
N GLY A 66 -12.17 14.83 22.51
CA GLY A 66 -12.23 15.07 23.95
C GLY A 66 -13.33 14.33 24.71
N TRP A 67 -14.28 13.71 24.00
CA TRP A 67 -15.37 12.92 24.54
C TRP A 67 -15.83 11.89 23.51
N TRP A 68 -16.42 10.80 23.99
CA TRP A 68 -16.86 9.67 23.17
C TRP A 68 -18.31 9.28 23.49
N LYS A 69 -19.02 8.74 22.49
CA LYS A 69 -20.33 8.08 22.67
C LYS A 69 -20.42 6.84 21.79
N ILE A 70 -21.37 5.98 22.09
CA ILE A 70 -21.67 4.76 21.31
C ILE A 70 -21.85 5.12 19.83
N GLY A 71 -21.18 4.39 18.94
CA GLY A 71 -21.18 4.57 17.50
C GLY A 71 -20.04 5.43 16.96
N TYR A 72 -19.30 6.14 17.82
CA TYR A 72 -18.07 6.82 17.38
C TYR A 72 -16.95 5.81 17.17
N PRO A 73 -16.01 6.06 16.23
CA PRO A 73 -14.79 5.30 16.16
C PRO A 73 -14.03 5.32 17.48
N GLU A 74 -13.56 4.18 17.94
CA GLU A 74 -12.79 4.09 19.20
C GLU A 74 -11.34 4.44 19.00
N TYR A 75 -10.83 4.27 17.78
CA TYR A 75 -9.46 4.57 17.38
C TYR A 75 -9.41 5.08 15.94
N PHE A 76 -8.30 5.69 15.59
CA PHE A 76 -7.97 6.04 14.22
C PHE A 76 -7.02 4.97 13.65
N GLY A 77 -7.46 4.23 12.65
CA GLY A 77 -6.62 3.26 11.96
C GLY A 77 -5.58 3.95 11.09
N LYS A 78 -4.30 3.62 11.29
CA LYS A 78 -3.18 4.18 10.52
C LYS A 78 -2.35 3.09 9.90
N MET A 79 -2.04 3.21 8.60
CA MET A 79 -0.91 2.52 8.02
C MET A 79 0.37 3.09 8.63
N ILE A 80 1.20 2.24 9.20
CA ILE A 80 2.38 2.67 9.92
C ILE A 80 3.65 2.54 9.08
N ASN A 81 4.55 3.51 9.25
CA ASN A 81 5.88 3.45 8.69
C ASN A 81 6.60 2.23 9.29
N SER A 82 7.05 1.33 8.43
CA SER A 82 7.76 0.10 8.81
C SER A 82 9.25 0.40 9.04
N PRO A 83 9.96 -0.42 9.84
CA PRO A 83 11.40 -0.30 9.93
C PRO A 83 12.08 -0.14 8.58
N ASN A 84 13.00 0.82 8.50
CA ASN A 84 13.70 1.15 7.27
C ASN A 84 14.59 -0.02 6.83
N PHE A 85 14.25 -0.62 5.72
CA PHE A 85 15.02 -1.73 5.16
C PHE A 85 15.75 -1.39 3.85
N ILE A 86 15.57 -0.16 3.32
CA ILE A 86 16.26 0.25 2.09
C ILE A 86 17.65 0.84 2.35
N GLY A 87 17.94 1.27 3.57
CA GLY A 87 19.09 2.09 3.92
C GLY A 87 20.45 1.49 3.57
N ILE A 88 21.32 2.28 2.96
CA ILE A 88 22.70 1.96 2.64
C ILE A 88 23.55 3.21 2.92
N GLY A 89 24.23 3.27 4.05
CA GLY A 89 25.23 4.31 4.28
C GLY A 89 26.40 4.16 3.30
N VAL A 90 26.84 5.26 2.75
CA VAL A 90 27.98 5.29 1.82
C VAL A 90 28.94 6.37 2.27
N SER A 91 30.24 6.03 2.40
CA SER A 91 31.30 7.00 2.64
C SER A 91 32.37 6.87 1.57
N ILE A 92 32.91 8.00 1.16
CA ILE A 92 34.03 8.09 0.22
C ILE A 92 35.17 8.85 0.89
N ASP A 93 36.34 8.22 1.02
CA ASP A 93 37.51 8.73 1.75
C ASP A 93 37.16 9.17 3.20
N GLY A 94 36.25 8.41 3.86
CA GLY A 94 35.81 8.67 5.24
C GLY A 94 34.78 9.77 5.38
N GLN A 95 34.33 10.40 4.29
CA GLN A 95 33.26 11.40 4.29
C GLN A 95 31.93 10.77 3.84
N GLU A 96 30.90 10.84 4.68
CA GLU A 96 29.58 10.33 4.39
C GLU A 96 28.94 11.04 3.18
N LEU A 97 28.29 10.29 2.32
CA LEU A 97 27.56 10.81 1.16
C LEU A 97 26.17 11.35 1.61
N ASP A 98 25.96 12.64 1.37
CA ASP A 98 24.70 13.32 1.67
C ASP A 98 24.38 14.32 0.53
N LEU A 99 23.42 13.97 -0.30
CA LEU A 99 23.02 14.77 -1.47
C LEU A 99 22.49 16.18 -1.12
N ASN A 100 22.14 16.42 0.14
CA ASN A 100 21.76 17.77 0.56
C ASN A 100 22.95 18.76 0.58
N VAL A 101 24.15 18.25 0.76
CA VAL A 101 25.36 19.09 0.90
C VAL A 101 26.39 18.87 -0.22
N GLU A 102 26.25 17.81 -1.02
CA GLU A 102 27.17 17.52 -2.12
C GLU A 102 27.10 18.54 -3.26
N GLU A 103 28.24 18.73 -3.96
CA GLU A 103 28.30 19.38 -5.27
C GLU A 103 27.87 18.37 -6.34
N ILE A 104 26.61 18.48 -6.78
CA ILE A 104 26.01 17.59 -7.78
C ILE A 104 26.30 18.16 -9.17
N VAL A 105 27.06 17.42 -9.99
CA VAL A 105 27.41 17.79 -11.38
C VAL A 105 26.29 17.41 -12.34
N SER A 106 25.72 16.21 -12.15
CA SER A 106 24.59 15.73 -12.93
C SER A 106 23.66 14.90 -12.04
N TYR A 107 22.37 14.87 -12.38
CA TYR A 107 21.38 14.09 -11.66
C TYR A 107 20.28 13.60 -12.58
N ARG A 108 19.92 12.34 -12.45
CA ARG A 108 18.77 11.75 -13.10
C ARG A 108 18.12 10.72 -12.17
N ARG A 109 16.81 10.83 -11.96
CA ARG A 109 16.01 9.80 -11.29
C ARG A 109 14.86 9.40 -12.20
N GLU A 110 14.57 8.11 -12.27
CA GLU A 110 13.64 7.55 -13.24
C GLU A 110 12.83 6.43 -12.60
N LEU A 111 11.50 6.57 -12.60
CA LEU A 111 10.57 5.48 -12.36
C LEU A 111 10.21 4.86 -13.72
N ASP A 112 10.67 3.66 -13.98
CA ASP A 112 10.33 2.86 -15.16
C ASP A 112 9.10 2.01 -14.85
N MET A 113 7.92 2.47 -15.29
CA MET A 113 6.64 1.82 -15.04
C MET A 113 6.43 0.54 -15.86
N GLU A 114 7.12 0.41 -17.01
CA GLU A 114 7.07 -0.81 -17.81
C GLU A 114 7.67 -2.00 -17.07
N LYS A 115 8.68 -1.72 -16.24
CA LYS A 115 9.46 -2.74 -15.54
C LYS A 115 9.31 -2.71 -14.02
N GLY A 116 8.58 -1.75 -13.46
CA GLY A 116 8.44 -1.59 -12.01
C GLY A 116 9.76 -1.30 -11.30
N LEU A 117 10.59 -0.44 -11.86
CA LEU A 117 11.97 -0.20 -11.44
C LEU A 117 12.20 1.28 -11.14
N LEU A 118 12.81 1.59 -10.00
CA LEU A 118 13.33 2.91 -9.69
C LEU A 118 14.83 2.93 -9.91
N LYS A 119 15.29 3.88 -10.73
CA LYS A 119 16.70 4.13 -11.02
C LYS A 119 17.09 5.54 -10.61
N ARG A 120 18.32 5.68 -10.16
CA ARG A 120 18.94 6.98 -9.89
C ARG A 120 20.39 6.94 -10.33
N SER A 121 20.82 7.99 -11.04
CA SER A 121 22.17 8.15 -11.57
C SER A 121 22.61 9.59 -11.36
N PHE A 122 23.75 9.81 -10.72
CA PHE A 122 24.24 11.15 -10.46
C PHE A 122 25.76 11.18 -10.35
N GLU A 123 26.33 12.33 -10.69
CA GLU A 123 27.74 12.62 -10.53
C GLU A 123 27.92 13.68 -9.45
N ILE A 124 28.85 13.43 -8.54
CA ILE A 124 29.28 14.39 -7.53
C ILE A 124 30.74 14.76 -7.72
N LYS A 125 31.08 15.96 -7.25
CA LYS A 125 32.46 16.44 -7.20
C LYS A 125 32.85 16.78 -5.77
N ARG A 126 33.98 16.24 -5.33
CA ARG A 126 34.60 16.55 -4.02
C ARG A 126 36.03 17.01 -4.25
N SER A 127 36.28 18.31 -4.11
CA SER A 127 37.59 18.93 -4.42
C SER A 127 38.00 18.66 -5.85
N ASP A 128 39.01 17.80 -6.06
CA ASP A 128 39.57 17.41 -7.36
C ASP A 128 39.13 15.99 -7.79
N LYS A 129 38.24 15.35 -7.04
CA LYS A 129 37.77 13.99 -7.34
C LYS A 129 36.31 14.00 -7.78
N SER A 130 36.03 13.20 -8.78
CA SER A 130 34.66 13.01 -9.32
C SER A 130 34.21 11.57 -9.18
N PHE A 131 32.93 11.38 -8.84
CA PHE A 131 32.35 10.06 -8.63
C PHE A 131 31.01 9.96 -9.34
N GLN A 132 30.80 8.86 -10.06
CA GLN A 132 29.50 8.48 -10.60
C GLN A 132 28.85 7.48 -9.67
N ILE A 133 27.58 7.74 -9.32
CA ILE A 133 26.78 6.87 -8.49
C ILE A 133 25.55 6.41 -9.29
N ASP A 134 25.30 5.10 -9.30
CA ASP A 134 24.14 4.49 -9.93
C ASP A 134 23.42 3.59 -8.93
N VAL A 135 22.11 3.79 -8.78
CA VAL A 135 21.29 3.05 -7.84
C VAL A 135 20.05 2.50 -8.56
N GLU A 136 19.74 1.24 -8.32
CA GLU A 136 18.56 0.58 -8.84
C GLU A 136 17.88 -0.22 -7.75
N ARG A 137 16.53 -0.13 -7.65
CA ARG A 137 15.75 -0.98 -6.76
C ARG A 137 14.38 -1.29 -7.32
N PHE A 138 13.83 -2.41 -6.89
CA PHE A 138 12.45 -2.80 -7.16
C PHE A 138 11.87 -3.60 -6.01
N VAL A 139 10.54 -3.63 -5.91
CA VAL A 139 9.81 -4.52 -5.02
C VAL A 139 9.30 -5.68 -5.85
N SER A 140 9.76 -6.89 -5.58
CA SER A 140 9.52 -8.03 -6.48
C SER A 140 8.02 -8.41 -6.52
N ILE A 141 7.44 -8.49 -7.74
CA ILE A 141 6.12 -9.08 -7.97
C ILE A 141 6.21 -10.58 -8.32
N ASP A 142 7.41 -11.15 -8.35
CA ASP A 142 7.63 -12.60 -8.52
C ASP A 142 7.67 -13.33 -7.17
N THR A 143 8.37 -12.76 -6.21
CA THR A 143 8.43 -13.22 -4.82
C THR A 143 8.13 -12.01 -3.94
N LYS A 144 6.90 -11.94 -3.43
CA LYS A 144 6.32 -10.74 -2.82
C LYS A 144 7.10 -10.18 -1.63
N GLU A 145 7.83 -11.03 -0.91
CA GLU A 145 8.59 -10.69 0.29
C GLU A 145 9.96 -10.05 -0.02
N ILE A 146 10.39 -10.01 -1.29
CA ILE A 146 11.77 -9.65 -1.66
C ILE A 146 11.87 -8.23 -2.24
N CYS A 147 12.82 -7.45 -1.71
CA CYS A 147 13.23 -6.15 -2.23
C CYS A 147 14.74 -6.15 -2.55
N PRO A 148 15.14 -6.22 -3.81
CA PRO A 148 16.53 -6.11 -4.23
C PRO A 148 16.93 -4.65 -4.49
N ILE A 149 18.13 -4.29 -4.04
CA ILE A 149 18.75 -2.99 -4.25
C ILE A 149 20.17 -3.22 -4.77
N LYS A 150 20.56 -2.48 -5.81
CA LYS A 150 21.91 -2.44 -6.35
C LYS A 150 22.42 -1.01 -6.30
N TYR A 151 23.55 -0.81 -5.62
CA TYR A 151 24.16 0.49 -5.40
C TYR A 151 25.60 0.46 -5.90
N SER A 152 25.93 1.29 -6.88
CA SER A 152 27.25 1.29 -7.53
C SER A 152 27.93 2.64 -7.37
N VAL A 153 29.21 2.64 -7.06
CA VAL A 153 30.08 3.82 -7.01
C VAL A 153 31.25 3.59 -7.96
N ARG A 154 31.48 4.54 -8.85
CA ARG A 154 32.62 4.56 -9.78
C ARG A 154 33.50 5.76 -9.48
N ALA A 155 34.78 5.52 -9.26
CA ALA A 155 35.81 6.56 -9.20
C ALA A 155 36.14 7.00 -10.63
N LEU A 156 35.97 8.29 -10.98
CA LEU A 156 36.17 8.73 -12.38
C LEU A 156 37.62 9.09 -12.69
N ASP A 157 38.27 9.85 -11.84
CA ASP A 157 39.51 10.53 -12.11
C ASP A 157 40.61 10.35 -11.06
N ALA A 158 40.29 9.87 -9.87
CA ALA A 158 41.22 9.67 -8.77
C ALA A 158 40.91 8.39 -7.98
N GLU A 159 41.91 7.84 -7.27
CA GLU A 159 41.69 6.73 -6.34
C GLU A 159 40.83 7.17 -5.15
N ALA A 160 40.05 6.25 -4.62
CA ALA A 160 39.23 6.49 -3.43
C ALA A 160 39.01 5.20 -2.61
N LEU A 161 38.85 5.37 -1.30
CA LEU A 161 38.35 4.35 -0.42
C LEU A 161 36.83 4.52 -0.25
N VAL A 162 36.04 3.57 -0.76
CA VAL A 162 34.59 3.56 -0.63
C VAL A 162 34.18 2.58 0.44
N GLU A 163 33.34 3.03 1.36
CA GLU A 163 32.71 2.19 2.39
C GLU A 163 31.22 2.10 2.14
N PHE A 164 30.66 0.88 2.19
CA PHE A 164 29.25 0.61 2.14
C PHE A 164 28.78 0.06 3.48
N VAL A 165 27.68 0.60 3.99
CA VAL A 165 27.05 0.21 5.27
C VAL A 165 25.55 -0.05 5.05
N PRO A 166 25.17 -1.20 4.43
CA PRO A 166 23.77 -1.59 4.37
C PRO A 166 23.24 -1.85 5.77
N TYR A 167 22.04 -1.31 6.08
CA TYR A 167 21.46 -1.38 7.42
C TYR A 167 19.95 -1.63 7.40
N LEU A 168 19.44 -2.10 8.54
CA LEU A 168 18.03 -2.17 8.91
C LEU A 168 17.86 -1.32 10.16
N ASP A 169 16.82 -0.47 10.20
CA ASP A 169 16.63 0.47 11.29
C ASP A 169 15.16 0.55 11.70
N ALA A 170 14.86 0.31 12.97
CA ALA A 170 13.54 0.39 13.56
C ALA A 170 13.26 1.75 14.24
N ASP A 171 14.22 2.67 14.26
CA ASP A 171 14.03 4.03 14.72
C ASP A 171 13.24 4.84 13.68
N VAL A 172 11.97 4.50 13.53
CA VAL A 172 11.04 5.12 12.60
C VAL A 172 9.78 5.59 13.31
N GLU A 173 9.18 6.65 12.80
CA GLU A 173 7.94 7.22 13.31
C GLU A 173 6.99 7.59 12.18
N ASN A 174 5.72 7.77 12.50
CA ASN A 174 4.74 8.37 11.63
C ASN A 174 4.65 9.88 11.92
N GLU A 175 4.80 10.74 10.91
CA GLU A 175 4.51 12.17 11.06
C GLU A 175 3.04 12.44 11.46
N ASP A 176 2.13 11.56 11.06
CA ASP A 176 0.70 11.69 11.36
C ASP A 176 0.30 11.05 12.69
N SER A 177 1.26 10.56 13.51
CA SER A 177 0.97 10.06 14.85
C SER A 177 0.22 11.11 15.67
N ASN A 178 -0.89 10.72 16.29
CA ASN A 178 -1.71 11.67 17.04
C ASN A 178 -1.03 12.19 18.31
N TYR A 179 -0.11 11.43 18.87
CA TYR A 179 0.56 11.73 20.13
C TYR A 179 2.08 11.59 20.06
N GLU A 180 2.66 11.64 18.86
CA GLU A 180 4.11 11.54 18.64
C GLU A 180 4.70 10.23 19.19
N GLU A 181 3.88 9.15 19.19
CA GLU A 181 4.31 7.83 19.63
C GLU A 181 4.97 7.07 18.47
N LYS A 182 6.08 6.40 18.75
CA LYS A 182 6.63 5.36 17.86
C LYS A 182 5.81 4.09 17.99
N PHE A 183 5.43 3.49 16.88
CA PHE A 183 4.54 2.33 16.87
C PHE A 183 5.25 0.99 16.94
N TRP A 184 6.57 0.96 16.92
CA TRP A 184 7.38 -0.24 16.94
C TRP A 184 8.27 -0.33 18.18
N HIS A 185 8.54 -1.55 18.63
CA HIS A 185 9.67 -1.88 19.46
C HIS A 185 10.39 -3.11 18.93
N VAL A 186 11.70 -3.17 19.12
CA VAL A 186 12.57 -4.27 18.68
C VAL A 186 12.42 -5.44 19.64
N LEU A 187 12.09 -6.63 19.13
CA LEU A 187 12.03 -7.89 19.86
C LEU A 187 13.37 -8.65 19.83
N ASP A 188 13.96 -8.72 18.62
CA ASP A 188 15.18 -9.47 18.37
C ASP A 188 15.93 -8.88 17.18
N LYS A 189 17.24 -9.01 17.19
CA LYS A 189 18.10 -8.51 16.13
C LYS A 189 19.44 -9.23 16.14
N GLY A 190 20.08 -9.30 14.99
CA GLY A 190 21.41 -9.87 14.87
C GLY A 190 22.04 -9.56 13.53
N ALA A 191 23.37 -9.61 13.50
CA ALA A 191 24.14 -9.49 12.28
C ALA A 191 25.35 -10.43 12.34
N HIS A 192 25.68 -11.02 11.21
CA HIS A 192 26.83 -11.92 11.08
C HIS A 192 27.37 -11.83 9.64
N GLU A 193 28.63 -11.51 9.50
CA GLU A 193 29.26 -11.31 8.19
C GLU A 193 28.44 -10.36 7.31
N ASN A 194 27.97 -10.84 6.18
CA ASN A 194 27.20 -10.08 5.20
C ASN A 194 25.67 -10.16 5.38
N THR A 195 25.20 -10.66 6.51
CA THR A 195 23.77 -10.80 6.83
C THR A 195 23.38 -10.02 8.08
N GLY A 196 22.14 -9.54 8.12
CA GLY A 196 21.56 -8.92 9.30
C GLY A 196 20.05 -9.14 9.34
N TYR A 197 19.47 -9.20 10.55
CA TYR A 197 18.03 -9.26 10.73
C TYR A 197 17.55 -8.35 11.88
N LEU A 198 16.32 -7.91 11.75
CA LEU A 198 15.65 -7.06 12.73
C LEU A 198 14.19 -7.50 12.85
N VAL A 199 13.79 -7.94 14.04
CA VAL A 199 12.42 -8.34 14.37
C VAL A 199 11.78 -7.23 15.19
N SER A 200 10.70 -6.65 14.68
CA SER A 200 9.98 -5.56 15.34
C SER A 200 8.52 -5.93 15.51
N LYS A 201 7.93 -5.52 16.63
CA LYS A 201 6.52 -5.74 16.95
C LYS A 201 5.85 -4.41 17.24
N THR A 202 4.61 -4.23 16.78
CA THR A 202 3.84 -3.04 17.13
C THR A 202 3.65 -2.94 18.64
N ILE A 203 3.63 -1.73 19.18
CA ILE A 203 3.39 -1.50 20.62
C ILE A 203 2.02 -2.02 21.05
N GLU A 204 1.77 -2.11 22.34
CA GLU A 204 0.47 -2.51 22.87
C GLU A 204 -0.61 -1.47 22.58
N ASN A 205 -1.83 -1.94 22.38
CA ASN A 205 -3.01 -1.09 22.24
C ASN A 205 -4.12 -1.57 23.18
N ASN A 206 -5.03 -0.67 23.54
CA ASN A 206 -6.14 -0.95 24.45
C ASN A 206 -7.46 -1.26 23.71
N PHE A 207 -7.39 -1.47 22.39
CA PHE A 207 -8.57 -1.63 21.53
C PHE A 207 -8.85 -3.08 21.12
N GLY A 208 -8.04 -4.02 21.63
CA GLY A 208 -8.17 -5.43 21.28
C GLY A 208 -7.74 -5.77 19.85
N VAL A 209 -7.06 -4.85 19.17
CA VAL A 209 -6.49 -5.09 17.85
C VAL A 209 -5.23 -5.95 17.99
N GLU A 210 -5.12 -6.98 17.16
CA GLU A 210 -3.97 -7.87 17.14
C GLU A 210 -2.68 -7.10 16.79
N ARG A 211 -1.60 -7.44 17.49
CA ARG A 211 -0.27 -6.84 17.26
C ARG A 211 0.42 -7.54 16.12
N PHE A 212 1.05 -6.76 15.26
CA PHE A 212 1.85 -7.28 14.15
C PHE A 212 3.31 -7.41 14.54
N THR A 213 3.91 -8.54 14.20
CA THR A 213 5.38 -8.71 14.24
C THR A 213 5.88 -8.86 12.81
N ILE A 214 6.97 -8.16 12.49
CA ILE A 214 7.66 -8.24 11.21
C ILE A 214 9.13 -8.60 11.42
N CYS A 215 9.69 -9.30 10.46
CA CYS A 215 11.14 -9.53 10.38
C CYS A 215 11.65 -9.01 9.04
N ASN A 216 12.59 -8.07 9.11
CA ASN A 216 13.41 -7.67 7.98
C ASN A 216 14.72 -8.44 8.04
N TYR A 217 15.08 -9.14 6.96
CA TYR A 217 16.33 -9.90 6.85
C TYR A 217 17.09 -9.44 5.60
N MET A 218 18.33 -9.01 5.75
CA MET A 218 19.17 -8.59 4.62
C MET A 218 20.34 -9.54 4.38
N VAL A 219 20.69 -9.69 3.10
CA VAL A 219 21.94 -10.32 2.63
C VAL A 219 22.61 -9.33 1.70
N SER A 220 23.88 -9.02 1.94
CA SER A 220 24.64 -8.07 1.15
C SER A 220 25.81 -8.76 0.42
N ARG A 221 26.12 -8.30 -0.79
CA ARG A 221 27.27 -8.75 -1.58
C ARG A 221 27.94 -7.55 -2.20
N LEU A 222 29.27 -7.50 -2.13
CA LEU A 222 30.06 -6.46 -2.74
C LEU A 222 30.88 -7.06 -3.89
N TYR A 223 30.83 -6.41 -5.03
CA TYR A 223 31.57 -6.74 -6.24
C TYR A 223 32.41 -5.54 -6.68
N SER A 224 33.56 -5.77 -7.23
CA SER A 224 34.36 -4.74 -7.92
C SER A 224 35.07 -5.31 -9.14
N ASP A 225 35.62 -4.41 -9.93
CA ASP A 225 36.45 -4.77 -11.08
C ASP A 225 37.73 -5.54 -10.68
N GLN A 226 38.06 -5.62 -9.38
CA GLN A 226 39.25 -6.30 -8.84
C GLN A 226 39.01 -7.79 -8.54
N ASN A 227 37.78 -8.29 -8.61
CA ASN A 227 37.44 -9.69 -8.34
C ASN A 227 37.92 -10.20 -6.97
N GLU A 228 37.88 -9.38 -5.92
CA GLU A 228 38.25 -9.74 -4.57
C GLU A 228 37.05 -10.21 -3.74
N ASP A 229 37.30 -11.10 -2.77
CA ASP A 229 36.33 -11.48 -1.75
C ASP A 229 36.33 -10.42 -0.64
N TYR A 230 35.28 -9.63 -0.55
CA TYR A 230 35.14 -8.58 0.47
C TYR A 230 34.59 -9.13 1.79
N ARG A 231 35.26 -8.76 2.87
CA ARG A 231 34.79 -9.10 4.22
C ARG A 231 33.82 -8.03 4.71
N PHE A 232 32.77 -8.48 5.35
CA PHE A 232 31.82 -7.62 6.04
C PHE A 232 32.03 -7.69 7.55
N GLU A 233 32.01 -6.54 8.20
CA GLU A 233 31.99 -6.38 9.65
C GLU A 233 30.55 -6.13 10.09
N ALA A 234 30.05 -6.96 11.02
CA ALA A 234 28.70 -6.83 11.55
C ALA A 234 28.68 -5.80 12.70
N VAL A 235 27.69 -4.91 12.70
CA VAL A 235 27.47 -3.90 13.74
C VAL A 235 26.03 -3.97 14.23
N ILE A 236 25.84 -4.05 15.55
CA ILE A 236 24.52 -4.09 16.20
C ILE A 236 24.34 -2.82 17.01
N GLY A 237 23.39 -1.99 16.64
CA GLY A 237 22.96 -0.79 17.36
C GLY A 237 21.79 -1.04 18.31
N ASP A 238 21.24 0.00 18.92
CA ASP A 238 20.12 -0.13 19.86
C ASP A 238 18.81 -0.53 19.15
N GLU A 239 18.45 0.11 18.05
CA GLU A 239 17.26 -0.19 17.24
C GLU A 239 17.62 -0.56 15.79
N SER A 240 18.89 -0.84 15.50
CA SER A 240 19.39 -1.09 14.15
C SER A 240 20.40 -2.23 14.09
N VAL A 241 20.59 -2.75 12.87
CA VAL A 241 21.68 -3.66 12.53
C VAL A 241 22.26 -3.24 11.20
N SER A 242 23.57 -3.36 11.06
CA SER A 242 24.27 -3.07 9.81
C SER A 242 25.41 -4.03 9.56
N THR A 243 25.88 -4.04 8.33
CA THR A 243 27.12 -4.71 7.93
C THR A 243 27.96 -3.71 7.14
N ARG A 244 29.29 -3.73 7.33
CA ARG A 244 30.21 -2.75 6.76
C ARG A 244 31.23 -3.45 5.88
N ALA A 245 31.45 -2.94 4.69
CA ALA A 245 32.53 -3.38 3.81
C ALA A 245 33.20 -2.20 3.13
N GLN A 246 34.50 -2.30 2.91
CA GLN A 246 35.32 -1.28 2.26
C GLN A 246 35.97 -1.81 1.00
N VAL A 247 36.13 -0.95 0.01
CA VAL A 247 36.80 -1.23 -1.24
C VAL A 247 37.61 -0.02 -1.69
N ARG A 248 38.86 -0.24 -2.12
CA ARG A 248 39.69 0.80 -2.76
C ARG A 248 39.46 0.74 -4.25
N LEU A 249 39.14 1.87 -4.87
CA LEU A 249 38.91 2.00 -6.29
C LEU A 249 40.04 2.83 -6.93
N GLU A 250 40.62 2.33 -7.99
CA GLU A 250 41.46 3.10 -8.89
C GLU A 250 40.61 3.92 -9.87
N PRO A 251 41.17 4.96 -10.52
CA PRO A 251 40.45 5.73 -11.54
C PRO A 251 39.82 4.85 -12.61
N GLY A 252 38.50 5.06 -12.84
CA GLY A 252 37.69 4.30 -13.79
C GLY A 252 37.08 3.02 -13.25
N GLN A 253 37.49 2.53 -12.06
CA GLN A 253 36.94 1.31 -11.46
C GLN A 253 35.61 1.56 -10.76
N THR A 254 34.80 0.50 -10.70
CA THR A 254 33.46 0.48 -10.09
C THR A 254 33.39 -0.58 -8.97
N ALA A 255 32.73 -0.23 -7.89
CA ALA A 255 32.24 -1.19 -6.90
C ALA A 255 30.72 -1.15 -6.85
N SER A 256 30.09 -2.32 -6.74
CA SER A 256 28.64 -2.49 -6.68
C SER A 256 28.25 -3.34 -5.48
N LEU A 257 27.41 -2.78 -4.62
CA LEU A 257 26.77 -3.49 -3.52
C LEU A 257 25.39 -3.98 -3.98
N GLU A 258 25.13 -5.28 -3.87
CA GLU A 258 23.78 -5.85 -3.90
C GLU A 258 23.30 -6.06 -2.48
N LYS A 259 22.18 -5.45 -2.12
CA LYS A 259 21.44 -5.67 -0.86
C LYS A 259 20.11 -6.33 -1.20
N ILE A 260 19.92 -7.57 -0.77
CA ILE A 260 18.68 -8.31 -0.93
C ILE A 260 17.98 -8.36 0.41
N VAL A 261 16.79 -7.78 0.49
CA VAL A 261 15.97 -7.79 1.72
C VAL A 261 14.79 -8.71 1.54
N ALA A 262 14.51 -9.54 2.55
CA ALA A 262 13.26 -10.26 2.72
C ALA A 262 12.49 -9.71 3.91
N VAL A 263 11.18 -9.50 3.74
CA VAL A 263 10.28 -9.05 4.80
C VAL A 263 9.22 -10.12 5.04
N THR A 264 9.07 -10.58 6.28
CA THR A 264 8.03 -11.53 6.69
C THR A 264 7.22 -11.00 7.85
N THR A 265 5.95 -11.40 7.94
CA THR A 265 5.02 -10.86 8.93
C THR A 265 4.18 -11.95 9.58
N THR A 266 3.66 -11.68 10.79
CA THR A 266 2.68 -12.55 11.48
C THR A 266 1.34 -12.64 10.76
N ARG A 267 1.11 -11.86 9.71
CA ARG A 267 -0.04 -12.05 8.82
C ARG A 267 0.02 -13.36 8.04
N ASP A 268 1.24 -13.84 7.73
CA ASP A 268 1.46 -15.01 6.88
C ASP A 268 2.16 -16.16 7.61
N HIS A 269 2.91 -15.88 8.66
CA HIS A 269 3.73 -16.85 9.37
C HIS A 269 3.57 -16.73 10.88
N LYS A 270 3.90 -17.80 11.63
CA LYS A 270 4.00 -17.72 13.08
C LYS A 270 5.19 -16.87 13.50
N GLU A 271 5.08 -16.19 14.64
CA GLU A 271 6.11 -15.27 15.14
C GLU A 271 7.49 -15.99 15.29
N GLU A 272 7.50 -17.22 15.79
CA GLU A 272 8.71 -18.01 15.95
C GLU A 272 9.42 -18.42 14.65
N ASP A 273 8.71 -18.41 13.52
CA ASP A 273 9.24 -18.79 12.21
C ASP A 273 9.75 -17.60 11.37
N LEU A 274 9.43 -16.37 11.74
CA LEU A 274 9.67 -15.18 10.90
C LEU A 274 11.13 -15.05 10.46
N THR A 275 12.07 -15.12 11.40
CA THR A 275 13.50 -14.93 11.11
C THR A 275 14.04 -16.05 10.22
N ARG A 276 13.63 -17.29 10.47
CA ARG A 276 14.04 -18.44 9.65
C ARG A 276 13.53 -18.29 8.22
N VAL A 277 12.23 -18.02 8.05
CA VAL A 277 11.61 -17.88 6.72
C VAL A 277 12.21 -16.71 5.96
N ALA A 278 12.35 -15.52 6.59
CA ALA A 278 12.98 -14.37 5.98
C ALA A 278 14.43 -14.65 5.55
N GLY A 279 15.19 -15.33 6.43
CA GLY A 279 16.57 -15.72 6.14
C GLY A 279 16.69 -16.70 4.96
N ASP A 280 15.82 -17.71 4.88
CA ASP A 280 15.80 -18.66 3.78
C ASP A 280 15.44 -17.98 2.45
N LEU A 281 14.46 -17.09 2.45
CA LEU A 281 14.05 -16.28 1.28
C LEU A 281 15.19 -15.37 0.82
N ALA A 282 15.75 -14.54 1.73
CA ALA A 282 16.81 -13.61 1.39
C ALA A 282 18.07 -14.31 0.85
N LYS A 283 18.50 -15.40 1.49
CA LYS A 283 19.66 -16.19 1.04
C LYS A 283 19.43 -16.84 -0.32
N SER A 284 18.22 -17.39 -0.55
CA SER A 284 17.85 -17.98 -1.84
C SER A 284 17.81 -16.94 -2.94
N ALA A 285 17.25 -15.77 -2.68
CA ALA A 285 17.21 -14.64 -3.60
C ALA A 285 18.63 -14.10 -3.89
N ALA A 286 19.45 -13.93 -2.86
CA ALA A 286 20.85 -13.50 -3.02
C ALA A 286 21.68 -14.50 -3.84
N LYS A 287 21.39 -15.80 -3.76
CA LYS A 287 22.04 -16.81 -4.59
C LYS A 287 21.67 -16.69 -6.07
N LEU A 288 20.45 -16.25 -6.39
CA LEU A 288 20.02 -15.95 -7.76
C LEU A 288 20.70 -14.69 -8.29
N GLY A 289 20.93 -13.69 -7.42
CA GLY A 289 21.49 -12.39 -7.75
C GLY A 289 20.46 -11.39 -8.33
N TYR A 290 20.83 -10.12 -8.30
CA TYR A 290 19.96 -8.99 -8.69
C TYR A 290 19.39 -9.15 -10.11
N ASP A 291 20.24 -9.44 -11.09
CA ASP A 291 19.84 -9.45 -12.51
C ASP A 291 18.78 -10.53 -12.79
N LYS A 292 18.90 -11.72 -12.20
CA LYS A 292 17.91 -12.79 -12.36
C LYS A 292 16.57 -12.49 -11.65
N LEU A 293 16.63 -11.87 -10.49
CA LEU A 293 15.43 -11.41 -9.78
C LEU A 293 14.71 -10.34 -10.62
N PHE A 294 15.47 -9.42 -11.21
CA PHE A 294 14.92 -8.38 -12.07
C PHE A 294 14.30 -8.93 -13.37
N GLU A 295 14.95 -9.89 -14.05
CA GLU A 295 14.37 -10.54 -15.23
C GLU A 295 12.99 -11.13 -14.96
N ARG A 296 12.82 -11.86 -13.83
CA ARG A 296 11.54 -12.46 -13.44
C ARG A 296 10.48 -11.42 -13.11
N HIS A 297 10.85 -10.40 -12.37
CA HIS A 297 10.01 -9.28 -12.01
C HIS A 297 9.53 -8.52 -13.26
N ALA A 298 10.43 -8.13 -14.16
CA ALA A 298 10.11 -7.41 -15.38
C ALA A 298 9.22 -8.24 -16.35
N LEU A 299 9.41 -9.57 -16.39
CA LEU A 299 8.54 -10.46 -17.16
C LEU A 299 7.09 -10.43 -16.66
N LYS A 300 6.88 -10.46 -15.35
CA LYS A 300 5.53 -10.37 -14.75
C LYS A 300 4.89 -8.99 -14.98
N TRP A 301 5.64 -7.90 -14.90
CA TRP A 301 5.14 -6.57 -15.28
C TRP A 301 4.71 -6.52 -16.73
N ARG A 302 5.49 -7.08 -17.65
CA ARG A 302 5.10 -7.18 -19.07
C ARG A 302 3.77 -7.91 -19.23
N GLN A 303 3.58 -9.04 -18.55
CA GLN A 303 2.32 -9.79 -18.60
C GLN A 303 1.11 -8.97 -18.10
N ARG A 304 1.30 -8.13 -17.06
CA ARG A 304 0.26 -7.20 -16.60
C ARG A 304 -0.03 -6.14 -17.66
N TRP A 305 0.99 -5.57 -18.29
CA TRP A 305 0.85 -4.56 -19.34
C TRP A 305 0.22 -5.12 -20.62
N ASP A 306 0.47 -6.37 -20.98
CA ASP A 306 -0.15 -7.02 -22.16
C ASP A 306 -1.69 -7.03 -22.08
N ILE A 307 -2.26 -6.97 -20.87
CA ILE A 307 -3.72 -6.93 -20.63
C ILE A 307 -4.19 -5.48 -20.44
N ALA A 308 -3.43 -4.65 -19.75
CA ALA A 308 -3.89 -3.40 -19.17
C ALA A 308 -3.56 -2.15 -19.99
N ASP A 309 -2.66 -2.24 -20.97
CA ASP A 309 -2.15 -1.03 -21.63
C ASP A 309 -3.23 -0.30 -22.44
N VAL A 310 -3.28 1.02 -22.22
CA VAL A 310 -4.15 1.93 -22.96
C VAL A 310 -3.29 2.88 -23.77
N VAL A 311 -3.38 2.80 -25.11
CA VAL A 311 -2.58 3.61 -26.02
C VAL A 311 -3.32 4.88 -26.45
N ILE A 312 -2.76 6.05 -26.08
CA ILE A 312 -3.27 7.38 -26.45
C ILE A 312 -2.29 8.02 -27.44
N LYS A 313 -2.60 7.94 -28.73
CA LYS A 313 -1.72 8.43 -29.80
C LYS A 313 -1.55 9.95 -29.77
N ASN A 314 -0.31 10.43 -29.97
CA ASN A 314 0.04 11.85 -30.13
C ASN A 314 -0.31 12.74 -28.90
N LYS A 315 -0.41 12.16 -27.70
CA LYS A 315 -0.68 12.88 -26.45
C LYS A 315 0.22 12.35 -25.32
N PRO A 316 1.55 12.63 -25.35
CA PRO A 316 2.51 12.01 -24.43
C PRO A 316 2.20 12.29 -22.95
N LYS A 317 1.67 13.46 -22.61
CA LYS A 317 1.26 13.78 -21.23
C LYS A 317 0.11 12.90 -20.74
N LEU A 318 -0.91 12.70 -21.59
CA LEU A 318 -2.04 11.84 -21.23
C LEU A 318 -1.64 10.37 -21.22
N GLN A 319 -0.76 9.97 -22.14
CA GLN A 319 -0.21 8.62 -22.18
C GLN A 319 0.58 8.29 -20.92
N GLN A 320 1.49 9.18 -20.47
CA GLN A 320 2.20 9.01 -19.21
C GLN A 320 1.22 8.96 -18.03
N GLY A 321 0.23 9.86 -17.98
CA GLY A 321 -0.74 9.93 -16.88
C GLY A 321 -1.57 8.68 -16.72
N ILE A 322 -2.12 8.11 -17.82
CA ILE A 322 -2.94 6.90 -17.73
C ILE A 322 -2.09 5.68 -17.33
N ARG A 323 -0.89 5.52 -17.88
CA ARG A 323 0.02 4.43 -17.49
C ARG A 323 0.49 4.58 -16.05
N TYR A 324 0.77 5.79 -15.60
CA TYR A 324 1.11 6.06 -14.20
C TYR A 324 -0.03 5.65 -13.25
N SER A 325 -1.26 6.00 -13.58
CA SER A 325 -2.43 5.61 -12.78
C SER A 325 -2.60 4.09 -12.73
N ILE A 326 -2.51 3.40 -13.87
CA ILE A 326 -2.57 1.92 -13.94
C ILE A 326 -1.42 1.30 -13.13
N PHE A 327 -0.19 1.80 -13.29
CA PHE A 327 0.98 1.32 -12.57
C PHE A 327 0.82 1.42 -11.05
N GLN A 328 0.37 2.58 -10.54
CA GLN A 328 0.18 2.80 -9.11
C GLN A 328 -0.94 1.93 -8.53
N LEU A 329 -2.06 1.77 -9.25
CA LEU A 329 -3.14 0.89 -8.83
C LEU A 329 -2.69 -0.57 -8.78
N PHE A 330 -1.99 -1.06 -9.82
CA PHE A 330 -1.47 -2.43 -9.88
C PHE A 330 -0.33 -2.71 -8.89
N SER A 331 0.45 -1.70 -8.55
CA SER A 331 1.45 -1.78 -7.49
C SER A 331 0.79 -1.90 -6.11
N THR A 332 -0.34 -1.21 -5.91
CA THR A 332 -1.05 -1.19 -4.64
C THR A 332 -1.84 -2.48 -4.40
N TYR A 333 -2.51 -3.01 -5.43
CA TYR A 333 -3.33 -4.21 -5.33
C TYR A 333 -3.41 -4.94 -6.68
N TYR A 334 -3.23 -6.25 -6.65
CA TYR A 334 -3.41 -7.11 -7.83
C TYR A 334 -4.10 -8.44 -7.50
N GLY A 335 -4.69 -8.55 -6.31
CA GLY A 335 -5.54 -9.66 -5.91
C GLY A 335 -4.81 -10.87 -5.33
N ASP A 336 -3.56 -10.72 -4.91
CA ASP A 336 -2.76 -11.83 -4.37
C ASP A 336 -3.17 -12.19 -2.92
N ASP A 337 -3.78 -11.24 -2.18
CA ASP A 337 -4.22 -11.44 -0.80
C ASP A 337 -5.67 -10.96 -0.58
N LEU A 338 -6.57 -11.89 -0.26
CA LEU A 338 -7.99 -11.63 0.03
C LEU A 338 -8.24 -10.79 1.29
N ARG A 339 -7.22 -10.62 2.13
CA ARG A 339 -7.28 -9.82 3.38
C ARG A 339 -6.90 -8.37 3.14
N LEU A 340 -6.51 -8.01 1.92
CA LEU A 340 -6.12 -6.67 1.51
C LEU A 340 -7.17 -6.01 0.65
N ASN A 341 -7.10 -4.70 0.60
CA ASN A 341 -7.89 -3.86 -0.27
C ASN A 341 -7.02 -2.72 -0.79
N ILE A 342 -7.56 -1.89 -1.67
CA ILE A 342 -6.85 -0.74 -2.21
C ILE A 342 -7.37 0.54 -1.57
N GLY A 343 -6.48 1.27 -0.90
CA GLY A 343 -6.77 2.60 -0.37
C GLY A 343 -6.61 3.68 -1.45
N PRO A 344 -7.18 4.89 -1.21
CA PRO A 344 -7.22 5.95 -2.23
C PRO A 344 -5.84 6.49 -2.63
N LYS A 345 -4.79 6.29 -1.82
CA LYS A 345 -3.43 6.80 -2.08
C LYS A 345 -2.35 5.72 -2.16
N GLY A 346 -2.71 4.45 -2.03
CA GLY A 346 -1.76 3.35 -2.08
C GLY A 346 -0.60 3.50 -1.08
N PHE A 347 0.64 3.22 -1.54
CA PHE A 347 1.85 3.28 -0.73
C PHE A 347 2.66 4.56 -0.94
N THR A 348 2.00 5.68 -1.24
CA THR A 348 2.68 6.95 -1.54
C THR A 348 2.98 7.79 -0.30
N GLY A 349 2.49 7.41 0.87
CA GLY A 349 2.67 8.09 2.15
C GLY A 349 1.73 7.54 3.22
N GLU A 350 1.77 8.13 4.41
CA GLU A 350 1.03 7.68 5.59
C GLU A 350 -0.47 7.97 5.48
N LYS A 351 -0.83 9.17 5.00
CA LYS A 351 -2.21 9.63 4.96
C LYS A 351 -3.03 8.85 3.93
N TYR A 352 -4.18 8.33 4.35
CA TYR A 352 -5.09 7.50 3.55
C TYR A 352 -4.43 6.22 3.00
N GLY A 353 -3.25 5.86 3.49
CA GLY A 353 -2.52 4.69 3.01
C GLY A 353 -3.09 3.39 3.57
N GLY A 354 -3.34 2.41 2.70
CA GLY A 354 -3.70 1.05 3.09
C GLY A 354 -5.11 0.84 3.67
N ALA A 355 -5.78 1.89 4.15
CA ALA A 355 -7.15 1.80 4.64
C ALA A 355 -8.15 1.71 3.49
N THR A 356 -9.22 0.96 3.70
CA THR A 356 -10.30 0.81 2.74
C THR A 356 -11.28 1.96 2.84
N TYR A 357 -11.61 2.56 1.70
CA TYR A 357 -12.64 3.58 1.51
C TYR A 357 -13.64 3.10 0.45
N TRP A 358 -14.73 3.86 0.25
CA TRP A 358 -15.73 3.58 -0.78
C TRP A 358 -15.23 3.83 -2.22
N ASP A 359 -14.09 4.48 -2.38
CA ASP A 359 -13.38 4.71 -3.65
C ASP A 359 -13.13 3.41 -4.40
N THR A 360 -12.83 2.34 -3.68
CA THR A 360 -12.60 1.02 -4.25
C THR A 360 -13.78 0.57 -5.09
N GLU A 361 -14.97 0.59 -4.51
CA GLU A 361 -16.19 0.10 -5.15
C GLU A 361 -16.72 1.06 -6.21
N ALA A 362 -16.67 2.36 -5.91
CA ALA A 362 -17.25 3.37 -6.79
C ALA A 362 -16.42 3.65 -8.04
N TYR A 363 -15.07 3.67 -7.93
CA TYR A 363 -14.19 4.19 -8.96
C TYR A 363 -13.12 3.20 -9.41
N ILE A 364 -12.56 2.37 -8.51
CA ILE A 364 -11.40 1.53 -8.80
C ILE A 364 -11.84 0.20 -9.43
N ILE A 365 -12.87 -0.46 -8.93
CA ILE A 365 -13.40 -1.72 -9.49
C ILE A 365 -13.71 -1.62 -10.99
N PRO A 366 -14.36 -0.56 -11.51
CA PRO A 366 -14.57 -0.43 -12.96
C PRO A 366 -13.27 -0.45 -13.78
N MET A 367 -12.17 0.07 -13.24
CA MET A 367 -10.86 0.00 -13.90
C MET A 367 -10.34 -1.45 -13.92
N TYR A 368 -10.35 -2.15 -12.78
CA TYR A 368 -9.89 -3.54 -12.72
C TYR A 368 -10.72 -4.49 -13.60
N LEU A 369 -12.03 -4.30 -13.69
CA LEU A 369 -12.89 -5.10 -14.59
C LEU A 369 -12.44 -5.02 -16.05
N SER A 370 -11.87 -3.88 -16.45
CA SER A 370 -11.45 -3.65 -17.85
C SER A 370 -9.97 -3.91 -18.12
N THR A 371 -9.12 -3.98 -17.08
CA THR A 371 -7.66 -3.98 -17.23
C THR A 371 -6.94 -5.13 -16.50
N ALA A 372 -7.66 -5.94 -15.74
CA ALA A 372 -7.08 -7.02 -14.95
C ALA A 372 -7.88 -8.33 -15.11
N PRO A 373 -7.30 -9.48 -14.73
CA PRO A 373 -8.04 -10.72 -14.62
C PRO A 373 -9.25 -10.60 -13.67
N GLN A 374 -10.30 -11.35 -13.95
CA GLN A 374 -11.56 -11.31 -13.19
C GLN A 374 -11.36 -11.55 -11.69
N GLU A 375 -10.42 -12.40 -11.33
CA GLU A 375 -10.08 -12.79 -9.97
C GLU A 375 -9.70 -11.58 -9.10
N VAL A 376 -9.05 -10.56 -9.67
CA VAL A 376 -8.65 -9.34 -8.95
C VAL A 376 -9.88 -8.63 -8.40
N THR A 377 -10.88 -8.39 -9.23
CA THR A 377 -12.14 -7.76 -8.79
C THR A 377 -12.92 -8.68 -7.84
N ARG A 378 -12.97 -9.98 -8.15
CA ARG A 378 -13.63 -10.96 -7.28
C ARG A 378 -13.06 -10.95 -5.86
N ASN A 379 -11.75 -10.84 -5.73
CA ASN A 379 -11.07 -10.80 -4.44
C ASN A 379 -11.35 -9.50 -3.66
N LEU A 380 -11.46 -8.35 -4.33
CA LEU A 380 -11.91 -7.10 -3.70
C LEU A 380 -13.34 -7.20 -3.14
N LEU A 381 -14.22 -7.88 -3.85
CA LEU A 381 -15.60 -8.11 -3.37
C LEU A 381 -15.66 -9.13 -2.22
N LEU A 382 -14.82 -10.18 -2.27
CA LEU A 382 -14.69 -11.14 -1.16
C LEU A 382 -14.17 -10.48 0.13
N TYR A 383 -13.28 -9.51 0.01
CA TYR A 383 -12.85 -8.71 1.16
C TYR A 383 -14.06 -8.07 1.88
N ARG A 384 -15.01 -7.47 1.15
CA ARG A 384 -16.24 -6.93 1.74
C ARG A 384 -17.15 -8.01 2.31
N TYR A 385 -17.32 -9.13 1.63
CA TYR A 385 -18.08 -10.26 2.17
C TYR A 385 -17.51 -10.76 3.50
N ASN A 386 -16.19 -10.89 3.59
CA ASN A 386 -15.52 -11.34 4.82
C ASN A 386 -15.69 -10.38 6.01
N GLN A 387 -16.07 -9.13 5.76
CA GLN A 387 -16.33 -8.10 6.78
C GLN A 387 -17.82 -7.86 7.02
N LEU A 388 -18.70 -8.73 6.55
CA LEU A 388 -20.15 -8.53 6.68
C LEU A 388 -20.61 -8.56 8.15
N THR A 389 -19.99 -9.38 8.99
CA THR A 389 -20.28 -9.45 10.44
C THR A 389 -19.99 -8.11 11.12
N GLU A 390 -18.86 -7.51 10.81
CA GLU A 390 -18.44 -6.20 11.33
C GLU A 390 -19.35 -5.09 10.81
N ALA A 391 -19.85 -5.19 9.57
CA ALA A 391 -20.82 -4.23 9.03
C ALA A 391 -22.18 -4.31 9.77
N TYR A 392 -22.64 -5.49 10.16
CA TYR A 392 -23.80 -5.63 11.05
C TYR A 392 -23.53 -5.03 12.44
N HIS A 393 -22.35 -5.25 12.98
CA HIS A 393 -21.95 -4.64 14.25
C HIS A 393 -21.94 -3.11 14.14
N ASN A 394 -21.33 -2.53 13.10
CA ASN A 394 -21.29 -1.07 12.90
C ASN A 394 -22.70 -0.45 12.82
N ALA A 395 -23.66 -1.10 12.14
CA ALA A 395 -25.04 -0.64 12.11
C ALA A 395 -25.67 -0.67 13.52
N SER A 396 -25.45 -1.77 14.26
CA SER A 396 -26.00 -1.95 15.61
C SER A 396 -25.49 -0.91 16.61
N MET A 397 -24.23 -0.48 16.49
CA MET A 397 -23.63 0.57 17.31
C MET A 397 -24.31 1.94 17.10
N GLN A 398 -24.97 2.13 15.97
CA GLN A 398 -25.79 3.31 15.66
C GLN A 398 -27.28 3.10 15.95
N GLY A 399 -27.67 1.94 16.53
CA GLY A 399 -29.06 1.57 16.81
C GLY A 399 -29.86 1.21 15.55
N LEU A 400 -29.20 0.82 14.48
CA LEU A 400 -29.79 0.46 13.19
C LEU A 400 -29.68 -1.05 12.94
N LYS A 401 -30.59 -1.58 12.11
CA LYS A 401 -30.57 -2.97 11.63
C LYS A 401 -29.79 -3.08 10.33
N GLY A 402 -29.51 -4.33 9.93
CA GLY A 402 -28.79 -4.62 8.71
C GLY A 402 -27.30 -4.34 8.80
N ALA A 403 -26.66 -4.19 7.67
CA ALA A 403 -25.22 -4.00 7.56
C ALA A 403 -24.89 -2.58 7.10
N LEU A 404 -24.09 -1.87 7.87
CA LEU A 404 -23.48 -0.58 7.49
C LEU A 404 -21.97 -0.77 7.44
N TYR A 405 -21.42 -0.85 6.25
CA TYR A 405 -19.98 -0.93 6.09
C TYR A 405 -19.30 0.35 6.58
N PRO A 406 -18.11 0.27 7.19
CA PRO A 406 -17.41 1.45 7.70
C PRO A 406 -17.02 2.41 6.58
N MET A 407 -16.88 3.69 6.93
CA MET A 407 -16.33 4.71 6.03
C MET A 407 -14.86 4.40 5.75
N VAL A 408 -14.10 4.11 6.81
CA VAL A 408 -12.69 3.74 6.76
C VAL A 408 -12.43 2.50 7.60
N THR A 409 -11.68 1.55 7.06
CA THR A 409 -11.36 0.34 7.80
C THR A 409 -10.10 -0.37 7.32
N PHE A 410 -9.50 -1.14 8.24
CA PHE A 410 -8.50 -2.18 7.94
C PHE A 410 -9.06 -3.60 8.17
N ASN A 411 -10.00 -3.76 9.11
CA ASN A 411 -10.48 -5.04 9.59
C ASN A 411 -12.02 -5.18 9.64
N GLY A 412 -12.74 -4.24 9.01
CA GLY A 412 -14.20 -4.21 9.02
C GLY A 412 -14.81 -3.30 10.09
N ILE A 413 -14.03 -2.88 11.09
CA ILE A 413 -14.47 -1.94 12.12
C ILE A 413 -14.20 -0.50 11.65
N GLU A 414 -15.16 0.40 11.96
CA GLU A 414 -15.01 1.84 11.66
C GLU A 414 -13.82 2.45 12.41
N CYS A 415 -12.90 3.07 11.67
CA CYS A 415 -11.70 3.65 12.27
C CYS A 415 -11.33 5.02 11.67
N HIS A 416 -12.31 5.76 11.18
CA HIS A 416 -12.09 7.10 10.63
C HIS A 416 -11.84 8.13 11.74
N ASN A 417 -10.94 9.06 11.49
CA ASN A 417 -10.59 10.13 12.44
C ASN A 417 -11.69 11.20 12.57
N GLU A 418 -12.48 11.39 11.53
CA GLU A 418 -13.59 12.37 11.46
C GLU A 418 -14.92 11.65 11.66
N TRP A 419 -15.37 11.55 12.90
CA TRP A 419 -16.51 10.74 13.29
C TRP A 419 -17.86 11.19 12.71
N GLU A 420 -18.08 12.48 12.39
CA GLU A 420 -19.35 12.97 11.81
C GLU A 420 -19.61 12.32 10.44
N ILE A 421 -18.62 12.26 9.60
CA ILE A 421 -18.71 11.67 8.25
C ILE A 421 -19.10 10.18 8.30
N THR A 422 -18.74 9.47 9.35
CA THR A 422 -19.08 8.06 9.52
C THR A 422 -20.58 7.82 9.67
N PHE A 423 -21.33 8.79 10.18
CA PHE A 423 -22.79 8.74 10.34
C PHE A 423 -23.53 9.28 9.12
N GLU A 424 -22.95 10.20 8.39
CA GLU A 424 -23.62 10.97 7.36
C GLU A 424 -23.40 10.41 5.95
N GLU A 425 -22.21 9.89 5.63
CA GLU A 425 -21.89 9.35 4.30
C GLU A 425 -22.29 7.89 4.12
N ILE A 426 -23.55 7.59 4.42
CA ILE A 426 -24.09 6.22 4.34
C ILE A 426 -24.27 5.71 2.91
N HIS A 427 -24.12 6.57 1.91
CA HIS A 427 -24.16 6.20 0.49
C HIS A 427 -23.04 5.20 0.10
N ARG A 428 -21.97 5.08 0.90
CA ARG A 428 -20.91 4.08 0.74
C ARG A 428 -21.44 2.64 0.67
N ASN A 429 -22.54 2.34 1.36
CA ASN A 429 -23.22 1.05 1.27
C ASN A 429 -23.73 0.76 -0.15
N GLY A 430 -24.29 1.77 -0.81
CA GLY A 430 -24.77 1.64 -2.18
C GLY A 430 -23.64 1.41 -3.18
N SER A 431 -22.45 1.92 -2.93
CA SER A 431 -21.29 1.70 -3.78
C SER A 431 -20.88 0.22 -3.81
N ILE A 432 -21.00 -0.50 -2.70
CA ILE A 432 -20.72 -1.94 -2.63
C ILE A 432 -21.74 -2.72 -3.47
N ALA A 433 -23.03 -2.40 -3.36
CA ALA A 433 -24.07 -2.99 -4.20
C ALA A 433 -23.82 -2.70 -5.70
N TYR A 434 -23.36 -1.48 -6.02
CA TYR A 434 -23.00 -1.08 -7.38
C TYR A 434 -21.78 -1.85 -7.91
N ALA A 435 -20.80 -2.13 -7.09
CA ALA A 435 -19.66 -2.96 -7.46
C ALA A 435 -20.07 -4.41 -7.75
N LEU A 436 -20.97 -5.00 -6.95
CA LEU A 436 -21.57 -6.32 -7.19
C LEU A 436 -22.34 -6.35 -8.53
N TYR A 437 -23.12 -5.30 -8.81
CA TYR A 437 -23.82 -5.13 -10.08
C TYR A 437 -22.86 -5.10 -11.27
N ASN A 438 -21.83 -4.26 -11.21
CA ASN A 438 -20.84 -4.14 -12.28
C ASN A 438 -20.12 -5.46 -12.50
N TYR A 439 -19.69 -6.13 -11.45
CA TYR A 439 -19.00 -7.41 -11.52
C TYR A 439 -19.87 -8.46 -12.21
N ALA A 440 -21.09 -8.68 -11.71
CA ALA A 440 -21.98 -9.72 -12.24
C ALA A 440 -22.37 -9.47 -13.70
N ASN A 441 -22.62 -8.21 -14.10
CA ASN A 441 -22.99 -7.89 -15.47
C ASN A 441 -21.80 -7.89 -16.43
N TYR A 442 -20.62 -7.49 -15.99
CA TYR A 442 -19.41 -7.47 -16.82
C TYR A 442 -18.86 -8.88 -17.07
N THR A 443 -18.84 -9.71 -16.02
CA THR A 443 -18.23 -11.05 -16.06
C THR A 443 -19.20 -12.16 -16.39
N GLY A 444 -20.50 -11.97 -16.10
CA GLY A 444 -21.51 -13.03 -16.15
C GLY A 444 -21.45 -14.01 -14.96
N ASP A 445 -20.59 -13.79 -13.97
CA ASP A 445 -20.43 -14.64 -12.79
C ASP A 445 -21.55 -14.39 -11.77
N TYR A 446 -22.75 -14.89 -12.06
CA TYR A 446 -23.87 -14.84 -11.13
C TYR A 446 -23.79 -15.88 -10.01
N ASP A 447 -22.92 -16.88 -10.13
CA ASP A 447 -22.69 -17.84 -9.04
C ASP A 447 -21.99 -17.15 -7.85
N TYR A 448 -21.15 -16.14 -8.11
CA TYR A 448 -20.64 -15.27 -7.05
C TYR A 448 -21.76 -14.56 -6.24
N ILE A 449 -22.82 -14.10 -6.94
CA ILE A 449 -23.97 -13.48 -6.25
C ILE A 449 -24.70 -14.50 -5.38
N VAL A 450 -24.83 -15.75 -5.85
CA VAL A 450 -25.46 -16.84 -5.07
C VAL A 450 -24.65 -17.19 -3.84
N ASP A 451 -23.34 -17.33 -3.99
CA ASP A 451 -22.46 -17.82 -2.93
C ASP A 451 -22.19 -16.76 -1.85
N TYR A 452 -22.01 -15.50 -2.26
CA TYR A 452 -21.49 -14.41 -1.42
C TYR A 452 -22.29 -13.11 -1.54
N GLY A 453 -22.57 -12.66 -2.75
CA GLY A 453 -23.10 -11.32 -3.02
C GLY A 453 -24.48 -11.09 -2.42
N ILE A 454 -25.34 -12.11 -2.36
CA ILE A 454 -26.68 -11.98 -1.84
C ILE A 454 -26.71 -11.70 -0.34
N ASP A 455 -25.78 -12.25 0.44
CA ASP A 455 -25.67 -11.98 1.87
C ASP A 455 -25.36 -10.49 2.12
N VAL A 456 -24.45 -9.94 1.31
CA VAL A 456 -24.06 -8.51 1.34
C VAL A 456 -25.26 -7.64 0.93
N LEU A 457 -25.93 -7.96 -0.18
CA LEU A 457 -27.06 -7.21 -0.71
C LEU A 457 -28.24 -7.18 0.29
N VAL A 458 -28.55 -8.31 0.90
CA VAL A 458 -29.60 -8.41 1.94
C VAL A 458 -29.23 -7.61 3.18
N GLY A 459 -27.98 -7.72 3.65
CA GLY A 459 -27.48 -6.94 4.78
C GLY A 459 -27.62 -5.43 4.56
N ILE A 460 -27.18 -4.95 3.39
CA ILE A 460 -27.28 -3.53 3.00
C ILE A 460 -28.76 -3.11 2.83
N SER A 461 -29.58 -3.95 2.23
CA SER A 461 -31.02 -3.66 2.03
C SER A 461 -31.76 -3.53 3.36
N ARG A 462 -31.48 -4.39 4.32
CA ARG A 462 -32.01 -4.29 5.70
C ARG A 462 -31.62 -2.99 6.39
N PHE A 463 -30.37 -2.53 6.17
CA PHE A 463 -29.93 -1.23 6.66
C PHE A 463 -30.75 -0.09 6.05
N TRP A 464 -30.92 -0.07 4.72
CA TRP A 464 -31.70 0.96 4.04
C TRP A 464 -33.18 0.97 4.50
N ALA A 465 -33.80 -0.21 4.60
CA ALA A 465 -35.18 -0.35 5.05
C ALA A 465 -35.41 0.17 6.50
N ASP A 466 -34.43 0.01 7.38
CA ASP A 466 -34.48 0.51 8.77
C ASP A 466 -34.09 2.01 8.85
N ARG A 467 -33.21 2.49 7.98
CA ARG A 467 -32.68 3.87 8.00
C ARG A 467 -33.66 4.90 7.46
N VAL A 468 -34.57 4.53 6.55
CA VAL A 468 -35.56 5.43 5.98
C VAL A 468 -36.67 5.73 6.97
N HIS A 469 -37.22 6.96 6.89
CA HIS A 469 -38.36 7.39 7.69
C HIS A 469 -39.55 7.71 6.78
N TYR A 470 -40.72 7.11 7.08
CA TYR A 470 -41.94 7.47 6.36
C TYR A 470 -42.59 8.74 6.95
N SER A 471 -42.60 9.81 6.15
CA SER A 471 -43.22 11.07 6.52
C SER A 471 -44.71 11.04 6.27
N GLN A 472 -45.51 11.01 7.32
CA GLN A 472 -46.97 11.10 7.22
C GLN A 472 -47.44 12.39 6.55
N ARG A 473 -46.75 13.48 6.76
CA ARG A 473 -47.04 14.78 6.14
C ARG A 473 -46.80 14.77 4.63
N ASN A 474 -45.65 14.26 4.19
CA ASN A 474 -45.24 14.28 2.80
C ASN A 474 -45.70 13.03 2.02
N LYS A 475 -46.20 12.01 2.69
CA LYS A 475 -46.59 10.69 2.13
C LYS A 475 -45.46 10.05 1.32
N LYS A 476 -44.24 10.18 1.84
CA LYS A 476 -42.98 9.68 1.19
C LYS A 476 -42.02 9.18 2.24
N TYR A 477 -41.16 8.24 1.83
CA TYR A 477 -39.97 7.87 2.58
C TYR A 477 -38.91 8.98 2.43
N MET A 478 -38.19 9.24 3.50
CA MET A 478 -37.18 10.31 3.60
C MET A 478 -35.95 9.77 4.31
N ILE A 479 -34.78 10.31 3.94
CA ILE A 479 -33.52 10.09 4.63
C ILE A 479 -33.03 11.45 5.15
N HIS A 480 -32.78 11.54 6.45
CA HIS A 480 -32.39 12.78 7.13
C HIS A 480 -30.94 12.72 7.60
N GLY A 481 -30.30 13.88 7.71
CA GLY A 481 -28.98 14.05 8.30
C GLY A 481 -27.92 13.22 7.58
N VAL A 482 -27.68 13.53 6.31
CA VAL A 482 -26.69 12.84 5.48
C VAL A 482 -25.80 13.86 4.75
N THR A 483 -24.61 13.41 4.42
CA THR A 483 -23.69 14.07 3.49
C THR A 483 -23.58 13.19 2.24
N GLY A 484 -23.78 13.79 1.08
CA GLY A 484 -23.60 13.11 -0.21
C GLY A 484 -22.14 13.11 -0.65
N PRO A 485 -21.82 12.60 -1.86
CA PRO A 485 -20.46 12.61 -2.40
C PRO A 485 -19.84 14.00 -2.55
N ASN A 486 -20.66 15.06 -2.55
CA ASN A 486 -20.21 16.44 -2.42
C ASN A 486 -20.21 16.83 -0.95
N GLU A 487 -19.06 16.71 -0.30
CA GLU A 487 -18.87 16.90 1.14
C GLU A 487 -19.01 18.36 1.60
N TYR A 488 -19.27 19.31 0.71
CA TYR A 488 -19.54 20.71 1.08
C TYR A 488 -20.93 20.93 1.69
N GLU A 489 -21.85 19.97 1.52
CA GLU A 489 -23.24 20.06 2.01
C GLU A 489 -23.48 18.96 3.03
N ASN A 490 -23.09 19.22 4.28
CA ASN A 490 -23.18 18.27 5.39
C ASN A 490 -24.56 18.32 6.03
N ASN A 491 -24.97 17.21 6.64
CA ASN A 491 -26.17 17.08 7.46
C ASN A 491 -27.45 17.58 6.77
N VAL A 492 -27.58 17.25 5.48
CA VAL A 492 -28.77 17.62 4.69
C VAL A 492 -29.81 16.52 4.70
N ASN A 493 -31.06 16.88 4.35
CA ASN A 493 -32.17 15.93 4.25
C ASN A 493 -32.44 15.62 2.78
N ASN A 494 -32.69 14.34 2.49
CA ASN A 494 -33.06 13.86 1.16
C ASN A 494 -32.03 14.25 0.07
N ASN A 495 -30.76 14.04 0.38
CA ASN A 495 -29.72 14.12 -0.64
C ASN A 495 -30.10 13.24 -1.83
N TRP A 496 -30.08 13.79 -3.02
CA TRP A 496 -30.54 13.09 -4.21
C TRP A 496 -29.76 11.82 -4.49
N TYR A 497 -28.41 11.89 -4.38
CA TYR A 497 -27.55 10.73 -4.63
C TYR A 497 -27.83 9.62 -3.60
N THR A 498 -27.87 9.96 -2.30
CA THR A 498 -28.11 9.00 -1.22
C THR A 498 -29.49 8.33 -1.37
N ASN A 499 -30.54 9.11 -1.67
CA ASN A 499 -31.87 8.55 -1.87
C ASN A 499 -31.95 7.66 -3.11
N THR A 500 -31.29 8.05 -4.20
CA THR A 500 -31.28 7.30 -5.45
C THR A 500 -30.54 5.96 -5.28
N ILE A 501 -29.35 5.97 -4.67
CA ILE A 501 -28.57 4.74 -4.50
C ILE A 501 -29.22 3.78 -3.48
N ALA A 502 -29.92 4.31 -2.47
CA ALA A 502 -30.69 3.50 -1.53
C ALA A 502 -31.84 2.76 -2.23
N ALA A 503 -32.67 3.50 -2.97
CA ALA A 503 -33.78 2.92 -3.75
C ALA A 503 -33.27 1.90 -4.77
N TRP A 504 -32.27 2.26 -5.54
CA TRP A 504 -31.66 1.39 -6.54
C TRP A 504 -31.07 0.11 -5.91
N THR A 505 -30.45 0.18 -4.74
CA THR A 505 -29.92 -1.00 -4.04
C THR A 505 -31.03 -1.99 -3.68
N LEU A 506 -32.17 -1.50 -3.18
CA LEU A 506 -33.32 -2.32 -2.87
C LEU A 506 -33.88 -2.99 -4.15
N GLU A 507 -34.06 -2.22 -5.21
CA GLU A 507 -34.54 -2.71 -6.53
C GLU A 507 -33.57 -3.76 -7.12
N PHE A 508 -32.27 -3.52 -7.05
CA PHE A 508 -31.27 -4.47 -7.54
C PHE A 508 -31.27 -5.76 -6.73
N THR A 509 -31.39 -5.68 -5.40
CA THR A 509 -31.46 -6.86 -4.54
C THR A 509 -32.68 -7.71 -4.90
N MET A 510 -33.85 -7.10 -5.03
CA MET A 510 -35.06 -7.79 -5.45
C MET A 510 -34.92 -8.42 -6.85
N ALA A 511 -34.35 -7.68 -7.80
CA ALA A 511 -34.08 -8.20 -9.15
C ALA A 511 -33.14 -9.42 -9.15
N MET A 512 -32.15 -9.48 -8.25
CA MET A 512 -31.27 -10.65 -8.11
C MET A 512 -32.00 -11.83 -7.47
N ILE A 513 -32.86 -11.59 -6.46
CA ILE A 513 -33.68 -12.62 -5.85
C ILE A 513 -34.62 -13.24 -6.90
N ASP A 514 -35.29 -12.42 -7.70
CA ASP A 514 -36.20 -12.89 -8.77
C ASP A 514 -35.44 -13.64 -9.87
N LYS A 515 -34.32 -13.10 -10.33
CA LYS A 515 -33.50 -13.68 -11.41
C LYS A 515 -32.90 -15.03 -11.04
N LEU A 516 -32.41 -15.16 -9.81
CA LEU A 516 -31.67 -16.33 -9.35
C LEU A 516 -32.57 -17.31 -8.56
N GLY A 517 -33.77 -16.92 -8.18
CA GLY A 517 -34.89 -17.64 -7.59
C GLY A 517 -34.55 -19.00 -6.99
N HIS A 518 -34.63 -20.06 -7.80
CA HIS A 518 -34.41 -21.43 -7.34
C HIS A 518 -32.99 -21.71 -6.77
N LYS A 519 -31.96 -20.94 -7.21
CA LYS A 519 -30.60 -21.08 -6.68
C LYS A 519 -30.45 -20.46 -5.29
N LEU A 520 -31.35 -19.55 -4.90
CA LEU A 520 -31.27 -18.81 -3.64
C LEU A 520 -32.13 -19.35 -2.52
N VAL A 521 -33.02 -20.34 -2.77
CA VAL A 521 -34.01 -20.82 -1.79
C VAL A 521 -33.37 -21.11 -0.43
N SER A 522 -32.38 -21.99 -0.38
CA SER A 522 -31.70 -22.37 0.87
C SER A 522 -31.00 -21.19 1.54
N LYS A 523 -30.50 -20.25 0.73
CA LYS A 523 -29.78 -19.06 1.21
C LYS A 523 -30.74 -18.07 1.86
N LEU A 524 -31.88 -17.80 1.22
CA LEU A 524 -32.92 -16.92 1.74
C LEU A 524 -33.54 -17.48 3.01
N GLU A 525 -33.76 -18.81 3.08
CA GLU A 525 -34.20 -19.50 4.30
C GLU A 525 -33.18 -19.33 5.44
N ALA A 526 -31.88 -19.53 5.15
CA ALA A 526 -30.81 -19.36 6.13
C ALA A 526 -30.68 -17.90 6.63
N LEU A 527 -30.98 -16.93 5.78
CA LEU A 527 -31.01 -15.51 6.11
C LEU A 527 -32.31 -15.10 6.83
N GLY A 528 -33.28 -16.02 6.97
CA GLY A 528 -34.56 -15.79 7.64
C GLY A 528 -35.46 -14.81 6.90
N ILE A 529 -35.35 -14.74 5.57
CA ILE A 529 -36.16 -13.84 4.75
C ILE A 529 -37.53 -14.47 4.49
N ASP A 530 -38.58 -13.77 4.86
CA ASP A 530 -39.97 -14.16 4.62
C ASP A 530 -40.67 -13.24 3.59
N GLN A 531 -41.89 -13.58 3.22
CA GLN A 531 -42.69 -12.80 2.26
C GLN A 531 -43.04 -11.40 2.76
N ASP A 532 -43.17 -11.23 4.08
CA ASP A 532 -43.45 -9.93 4.70
C ASP A 532 -42.26 -8.99 4.57
N GLU A 533 -41.04 -9.52 4.72
CA GLU A 533 -39.79 -8.74 4.48
C GLU A 533 -39.65 -8.37 3.01
N LEU A 534 -39.89 -9.31 2.09
CA LEU A 534 -39.82 -9.06 0.64
C LEU A 534 -40.87 -8.06 0.14
N SER A 535 -42.02 -7.95 0.83
CA SER A 535 -43.09 -7.05 0.43
C SER A 535 -42.91 -5.60 0.90
N LYS A 536 -42.04 -5.38 1.85
CA LYS A 536 -41.69 -4.06 2.41
C LYS A 536 -40.62 -3.35 1.61
#